data_07130a58e91997eddf66b7d0f4a381f4
#
_entry.id   07130a58e91997eddf66b7d0f4a381f4
#
_cell.length_a   1.000
_cell.length_b   1.000
_cell.length_c   1.000
_cell.angle_alpha   90.00
_cell.angle_beta   90.00
_cell.angle_gamma   90.00
#
_symmetry.space_group_name_H-M   'P 1'
#
loop_
_entity.id
_entity.type
_entity.pdbx_description
1 polymer ?
#
loop_
_entity_poly.entity_id
_entity_poly.type
_entity_poly.pdbx_seq_one_letter_code
_entity_poly.pdbx_strand_id
1 'polypeptide(L)'
;DDISEKIVSGFAAGKQDQADNLPEDQRVPHLRPFSITPEGELSFETKKYVPKSRLKSEDYCKKNEVIFNNTNSPDLVGKTTVFDSDVLCAASNHMTRITVKEGVNPYYVAAFFNVLLSIGYWKLLCTNFNNQAGVNTDTLKRVKIPLPPKEIQDQIAAELMQRRSQANVLRRQAIKEWADAKAQFEKELLGE
;
A
#
# COMPACT_ATOMS: atom_id res chain seq x y z
N ASP A 1 8.21 16.67 6.85
CA ASP A 1 9.12 16.42 7.99
C ASP A 1 8.48 16.69 9.35
N ASP A 2 7.56 17.64 9.45
CA ASP A 2 7.05 18.08 10.78
C ASP A 2 6.21 16.99 11.47
N ILE A 3 5.60 16.07 10.70
CA ILE A 3 4.74 15.00 11.21
C ILE A 3 5.39 13.62 11.23
N SER A 4 6.62 13.49 10.74
CA SER A 4 7.31 12.19 10.61
C SER A 4 8.56 12.13 11.46
N GLU A 5 8.81 10.98 12.08
CA GLU A 5 10.09 10.66 12.73
C GLU A 5 11.11 10.18 11.72
N LYS A 6 10.65 9.36 10.77
CA LYS A 6 11.51 8.69 9.78
C LYS A 6 10.80 8.57 8.44
N ILE A 7 11.54 8.85 7.36
CA ILE A 7 11.10 8.62 5.98
C ILE A 7 12.25 7.92 5.26
N VAL A 8 12.04 6.69 4.82
CA VAL A 8 13.09 5.85 4.19
C VAL A 8 12.53 5.09 3.00
N SER A 9 13.35 4.91 1.97
CA SER A 9 13.05 3.97 0.90
C SER A 9 13.12 2.53 1.41
N GLY A 10 12.34 1.64 0.81
CA GLY A 10 12.44 0.23 1.08
C GLY A 10 13.70 -0.42 0.49
N PHE A 11 13.82 -1.73 0.68
CA PHE A 11 14.95 -2.55 0.27
C PHE A 11 15.05 -2.68 -1.26
N ALA A 12 16.21 -2.35 -1.83
CA ALA A 12 16.48 -2.51 -3.26
C ALA A 12 16.93 -3.94 -3.55
N ALA A 13 16.00 -4.79 -4.02
CA ALA A 13 16.32 -6.15 -4.43
C ALA A 13 16.82 -6.20 -5.88
N GLY A 14 18.02 -6.72 -6.11
CA GLY A 14 18.55 -7.04 -7.42
C GLY A 14 18.03 -8.39 -7.95
N LYS A 15 18.49 -8.77 -9.16
CA LYS A 15 18.13 -10.09 -9.74
C LYS A 15 18.55 -11.26 -8.85
N GLN A 16 19.70 -11.14 -8.17
CA GLN A 16 20.25 -12.12 -7.24
C GLN A 16 19.47 -12.24 -5.94
N ASP A 17 18.60 -11.29 -5.64
CA ASP A 17 17.81 -11.26 -4.40
C ASP A 17 16.38 -11.79 -4.61
N GLN A 18 16.10 -12.42 -5.75
CA GLN A 18 14.82 -13.08 -5.98
C GLN A 18 14.80 -14.41 -5.22
N ALA A 19 13.80 -14.61 -4.39
CA ALA A 19 13.72 -15.73 -3.46
C ALA A 19 12.44 -16.55 -3.60
N ASP A 20 11.78 -16.49 -4.76
CA ASP A 20 10.51 -17.18 -4.99
C ASP A 20 10.64 -18.71 -4.79
N ASN A 21 11.83 -19.26 -5.05
CA ASN A 21 12.14 -20.70 -4.94
C ASN A 21 12.82 -21.09 -3.61
N LEU A 22 13.09 -20.14 -2.70
CA LEU A 22 13.67 -20.49 -1.40
C LEU A 22 12.61 -21.08 -0.45
N PRO A 23 13.02 -21.94 0.52
CA PRO A 23 12.15 -22.37 1.60
C PRO A 23 11.52 -21.19 2.35
N GLU A 24 10.32 -21.38 2.91
CA GLU A 24 9.57 -20.31 3.60
C GLU A 24 10.31 -19.71 4.79
N ASP A 25 11.07 -20.51 5.51
CA ASP A 25 11.88 -20.09 6.65
C ASP A 25 13.07 -19.21 6.26
N GLN A 26 13.49 -19.23 4.97
CA GLN A 26 14.64 -18.47 4.45
C GLN A 26 14.24 -17.22 3.64
N ARG A 27 12.96 -16.99 3.43
CA ARG A 27 12.45 -15.87 2.65
C ARG A 27 11.38 -15.07 3.38
N VAL A 28 11.19 -13.83 2.96
CA VAL A 28 10.08 -12.98 3.42
C VAL A 28 9.37 -12.32 2.24
N PRO A 29 8.07 -12.04 2.35
CA PRO A 29 7.35 -11.25 1.37
C PRO A 29 8.01 -9.89 1.16
N HIS A 30 8.13 -9.50 -0.12
CA HIS A 30 8.64 -8.22 -0.55
C HIS A 30 7.52 -7.38 -1.13
N LEU A 31 7.00 -6.43 -0.36
CA LEU A 31 5.92 -5.56 -0.77
C LEU A 31 6.35 -4.73 -1.99
N ARG A 32 5.51 -4.73 -2.99
CA ARG A 32 5.70 -4.02 -4.25
C ARG A 32 4.53 -3.08 -4.52
N PRO A 33 4.58 -2.18 -5.51
CA PRO A 33 3.48 -1.28 -5.84
C PRO A 33 2.11 -1.95 -6.02
N PHE A 34 2.07 -3.20 -6.48
CA PHE A 34 0.84 -4.00 -6.59
C PHE A 34 0.32 -4.53 -5.24
N SER A 35 1.15 -4.50 -4.18
CA SER A 35 0.71 -4.84 -2.82
C SER A 35 -0.16 -3.75 -2.18
N ILE A 36 -0.37 -2.63 -2.85
CA ILE A 36 -1.36 -1.62 -2.46
C ILE A 36 -2.48 -1.64 -3.49
N THR A 37 -3.70 -1.96 -3.05
CA THR A 37 -4.89 -1.95 -3.92
C THR A 37 -5.21 -0.52 -4.39
N PRO A 38 -6.05 -0.35 -5.43
CA PRO A 38 -6.52 0.98 -5.83
C PRO A 38 -7.22 1.75 -4.69
N GLU A 39 -7.83 1.02 -3.76
CA GLU A 39 -8.53 1.56 -2.60
C GLU A 39 -7.58 1.95 -1.45
N GLY A 40 -6.28 1.67 -1.58
CA GLY A 40 -5.26 1.96 -0.57
C GLY A 40 -5.23 0.94 0.57
N GLU A 41 -5.56 -0.32 0.30
CA GLU A 41 -5.45 -1.42 1.25
C GLU A 41 -4.20 -2.25 0.99
N LEU A 42 -3.65 -2.85 2.04
CA LEU A 42 -2.54 -3.79 1.92
C LEU A 42 -3.05 -5.15 1.41
N SER A 43 -2.43 -5.67 0.35
CA SER A 43 -2.75 -6.98 -0.23
C SER A 43 -1.51 -7.87 -0.30
N PHE A 44 -1.70 -9.14 0.06
CA PHE A 44 -0.70 -10.21 -0.06
C PHE A 44 -1.10 -11.27 -1.11
N GLU A 45 -2.05 -10.99 -1.99
CA GLU A 45 -2.49 -11.93 -3.02
C GLU A 45 -1.35 -12.31 -3.97
N THR A 46 -0.62 -11.30 -4.46
CA THR A 46 0.57 -11.52 -5.28
C THR A 46 1.81 -11.31 -4.44
N LYS A 47 2.55 -12.39 -4.19
CA LYS A 47 3.76 -12.34 -3.36
C LYS A 47 5.01 -12.41 -4.24
N LYS A 48 5.94 -11.52 -3.95
CA LYS A 48 7.34 -11.63 -4.31
C LYS A 48 8.14 -11.78 -3.02
N TYR A 49 9.29 -12.41 -3.11
CA TYR A 49 10.07 -12.74 -1.92
C TYR A 49 11.51 -12.24 -2.06
N VAL A 50 12.12 -11.97 -0.93
CA VAL A 50 13.56 -11.69 -0.80
C VAL A 50 14.17 -12.60 0.27
N PRO A 51 15.47 -12.96 0.15
CA PRO A 51 16.13 -13.78 1.15
C PRO A 51 16.24 -13.04 2.48
N LYS A 52 15.92 -13.70 3.58
CA LYS A 52 16.13 -13.15 4.94
C LYS A 52 17.56 -12.74 5.18
N SER A 53 18.53 -13.50 4.66
CA SER A 53 19.97 -13.24 4.82
C SER A 53 20.44 -11.91 4.19
N ARG A 54 19.62 -11.30 3.32
CA ARG A 54 19.94 -10.02 2.68
C ARG A 54 19.39 -8.82 3.44
N LEU A 55 18.49 -9.04 4.37
CA LEU A 55 17.79 -7.98 5.09
C LEU A 55 18.45 -7.71 6.45
N LYS A 56 18.52 -6.45 6.80
CA LYS A 56 18.84 -5.98 8.15
C LYS A 56 17.56 -5.72 8.95
N SER A 57 17.68 -5.53 10.23
CA SER A 57 16.53 -5.25 11.11
C SER A 57 15.72 -4.03 10.70
N GLU A 58 16.39 -3.01 10.16
CA GLU A 58 15.78 -1.77 9.66
C GLU A 58 15.03 -1.92 8.33
N ASP A 59 15.25 -2.99 7.57
CA ASP A 59 14.58 -3.24 6.29
C ASP A 59 13.16 -3.78 6.45
N TYR A 60 12.85 -4.36 7.61
CA TYR A 60 11.53 -4.89 7.89
C TYR A 60 10.50 -3.78 8.13
N CYS A 61 9.31 -3.96 7.55
CA CYS A 61 8.17 -3.11 7.83
C CYS A 61 7.72 -3.23 9.28
N LYS A 62 7.31 -2.13 9.87
CA LYS A 62 6.80 -2.07 11.24
C LYS A 62 5.32 -1.68 11.24
N LYS A 63 4.55 -2.21 12.18
CA LYS A 63 3.16 -1.79 12.36
C LYS A 63 3.06 -0.26 12.45
N ASN A 64 1.98 0.26 11.88
CA ASN A 64 1.68 1.69 11.79
C ASN A 64 2.65 2.52 10.91
N GLU A 65 3.58 1.90 10.17
CA GLU A 65 4.27 2.62 9.11
C GLU A 65 3.30 2.93 7.96
N VAL A 66 3.32 4.15 7.49
CA VAL A 66 2.65 4.53 6.23
C VAL A 66 3.55 4.10 5.07
N ILE A 67 3.00 3.32 4.16
CA ILE A 67 3.70 2.80 2.98
C ILE A 67 3.20 3.55 1.75
N PHE A 68 4.07 4.36 1.17
CA PHE A 68 3.81 5.21 0.02
C PHE A 68 4.44 4.62 -1.24
N ASN A 69 3.67 4.43 -2.29
CA ASN A 69 4.16 3.99 -3.59
C ASN A 69 4.88 5.16 -4.30
N ASN A 70 6.20 5.18 -4.23
CA ASN A 70 7.01 6.27 -4.74
C ASN A 70 7.35 6.17 -6.24
N THR A 71 7.16 4.98 -6.86
CA THR A 71 7.49 4.75 -8.27
C THR A 71 6.45 3.84 -8.91
N ASN A 72 5.77 4.35 -9.95
CA ASN A 72 4.74 3.62 -10.71
C ASN A 72 4.47 4.34 -12.04
N SER A 73 3.38 3.97 -12.76
CA SER A 73 2.81 4.84 -13.78
C SER A 73 2.32 6.17 -13.17
N PRO A 74 2.22 7.25 -13.97
CA PRO A 74 1.76 8.55 -13.48
C PRO A 74 0.38 8.52 -12.77
N ASP A 75 -0.47 7.58 -13.12
CA ASP A 75 -1.81 7.45 -12.54
C ASP A 75 -1.82 6.69 -11.20
N LEU A 76 -0.78 5.95 -10.90
CA LEU A 76 -0.70 5.03 -9.75
C LEU A 76 0.38 5.40 -8.74
N VAL A 77 1.32 6.31 -9.11
CA VAL A 77 2.30 6.84 -8.15
C VAL A 77 1.56 7.63 -7.07
N GLY A 78 1.90 7.36 -5.80
CA GLY A 78 1.21 7.99 -4.67
C GLY A 78 0.15 7.10 -3.98
N LYS A 79 -0.15 5.90 -4.50
CA LYS A 79 -0.98 4.94 -3.73
C LYS A 79 -0.36 4.71 -2.36
N THR A 80 -1.18 4.78 -1.32
CA THR A 80 -0.69 4.74 0.05
C THR A 80 -1.54 3.82 0.91
N THR A 81 -0.89 3.06 1.80
CA THR A 81 -1.54 2.22 2.81
C THR A 81 -0.84 2.36 4.15
N VAL A 82 -1.42 1.80 5.19
CA VAL A 82 -0.75 1.59 6.48
C VAL A 82 -0.34 0.12 6.57
N PHE A 83 0.87 -0.13 7.03
CA PHE A 83 1.29 -1.48 7.34
C PHE A 83 0.69 -1.91 8.68
N ASP A 84 -0.38 -2.69 8.60
CA ASP A 84 -1.10 -3.25 9.76
C ASP A 84 -1.19 -4.76 9.60
N SER A 85 -0.05 -5.42 9.72
CA SER A 85 0.06 -6.87 9.59
C SER A 85 1.13 -7.41 10.54
N ASP A 86 0.89 -8.63 11.02
CA ASP A 86 1.89 -9.39 11.78
C ASP A 86 2.84 -10.18 10.86
N VAL A 87 2.59 -10.17 9.56
CA VAL A 87 3.46 -10.83 8.58
C VAL A 87 4.78 -10.10 8.49
N LEU A 88 5.87 -10.80 8.82
CA LEU A 88 7.22 -10.26 8.66
C LEU A 88 7.50 -10.06 7.17
N CYS A 89 7.71 -8.83 6.73
CA CYS A 89 8.00 -8.51 5.34
C CYS A 89 8.87 -7.26 5.19
N ALA A 90 9.39 -7.04 3.98
CA ALA A 90 10.13 -5.85 3.63
C ALA A 90 9.41 -5.10 2.48
N ALA A 91 9.49 -3.77 2.47
CA ALA A 91 9.02 -2.98 1.33
C ALA A 91 10.13 -2.84 0.29
N SER A 92 9.76 -2.80 -1.00
CA SER A 92 10.73 -2.56 -2.08
C SER A 92 11.16 -1.09 -2.14
N ASN A 93 12.25 -0.80 -2.83
CA ASN A 93 12.72 0.57 -3.09
C ASN A 93 11.73 1.43 -3.91
N HIS A 94 10.72 0.81 -4.55
CA HIS A 94 9.59 1.52 -5.17
C HIS A 94 8.51 1.96 -4.16
N MET A 95 8.79 1.75 -2.89
CA MET A 95 7.94 2.11 -1.76
C MET A 95 8.75 2.94 -0.77
N THR A 96 8.15 3.98 -0.23
CA THR A 96 8.70 4.77 0.87
C THR A 96 7.95 4.43 2.15
N ARG A 97 8.68 4.14 3.21
CA ARG A 97 8.13 3.89 4.55
C ARG A 97 8.24 5.16 5.38
N ILE A 98 7.16 5.51 6.03
CA ILE A 98 7.05 6.72 6.85
C ILE A 98 6.62 6.32 8.25
N THR A 99 7.48 6.54 9.24
CA THR A 99 7.10 6.47 10.65
C THR A 99 6.59 7.84 11.07
N VAL A 100 5.35 7.93 11.48
CA VAL A 100 4.76 9.18 11.95
C VAL A 100 5.08 9.44 13.42
N LYS A 101 5.10 10.70 13.82
CA LYS A 101 5.32 11.11 15.21
C LYS A 101 4.12 10.76 16.10
N GLU A 102 4.37 10.71 17.39
CA GLU A 102 3.31 10.63 18.38
C GLU A 102 2.28 11.77 18.17
N GLY A 103 1.00 11.47 18.36
CA GLY A 103 -0.10 12.41 18.09
C GLY A 103 -0.53 12.51 16.63
N VAL A 104 0.14 11.81 15.70
CA VAL A 104 -0.27 11.73 14.30
C VAL A 104 -0.86 10.34 14.01
N ASN A 105 -2.05 10.30 13.41
CA ASN A 105 -2.69 9.06 13.03
C ASN A 105 -2.19 8.60 11.64
N PRO A 106 -1.54 7.42 11.51
CA PRO A 106 -1.02 6.94 10.25
C PRO A 106 -2.11 6.68 9.20
N TYR A 107 -3.30 6.25 9.63
CA TYR A 107 -4.43 6.03 8.72
C TYR A 107 -4.99 7.33 8.16
N TYR A 108 -4.99 8.40 8.98
CA TYR A 108 -5.32 9.74 8.52
C TYR A 108 -4.34 10.23 7.44
N VAL A 109 -3.04 10.06 7.67
CA VAL A 109 -1.99 10.42 6.71
C VAL A 109 -2.16 9.63 5.41
N ALA A 110 -2.35 8.32 5.50
CA ALA A 110 -2.56 7.48 4.32
C ALA A 110 -3.84 7.86 3.56
N ALA A 111 -4.92 8.17 4.27
CA ALA A 111 -6.17 8.65 3.68
C ALA A 111 -5.96 9.95 2.92
N PHE A 112 -5.28 10.92 3.54
CA PHE A 112 -4.98 12.20 2.90
C PHE A 112 -4.13 12.04 1.64
N PHE A 113 -3.11 11.18 1.66
CA PHE A 113 -2.29 10.90 0.49
C PHE A 113 -3.08 10.26 -0.66
N ASN A 114 -4.05 9.39 -0.34
CA ASN A 114 -4.94 8.82 -1.35
C ASN A 114 -5.95 9.85 -1.89
N VAL A 115 -6.36 10.84 -1.11
CA VAL A 115 -7.11 12.00 -1.62
C VAL A 115 -6.25 12.79 -2.61
N LEU A 116 -4.98 13.06 -2.27
CA LEU A 116 -4.04 13.71 -3.20
C LEU A 116 -3.85 12.91 -4.49
N LEU A 117 -3.85 11.57 -4.42
CA LEU A 117 -3.83 10.71 -5.59
C LEU A 117 -5.09 10.91 -6.45
N SER A 118 -6.27 10.87 -5.83
CA SER A 118 -7.55 10.97 -6.55
C SER A 118 -7.74 12.29 -7.30
N ILE A 119 -7.17 13.39 -6.77
CA ILE A 119 -7.21 14.71 -7.44
C ILE A 119 -6.03 14.94 -8.39
N GLY A 120 -5.18 13.94 -8.61
CA GLY A 120 -4.05 14.03 -9.54
C GLY A 120 -2.85 14.84 -9.04
N TYR A 121 -2.78 15.17 -7.74
CA TYR A 121 -1.72 15.99 -7.17
C TYR A 121 -0.32 15.39 -7.38
N TRP A 122 -0.19 14.07 -7.24
CA TRP A 122 1.09 13.38 -7.43
C TRP A 122 1.62 13.46 -8.85
N LYS A 123 0.73 13.55 -9.87
CA LYS A 123 1.12 13.76 -11.27
C LYS A 123 1.85 15.09 -11.49
N LEU A 124 1.50 16.11 -10.70
CA LEU A 124 2.13 17.43 -10.78
C LEU A 124 3.53 17.44 -10.13
N LEU A 125 3.75 16.57 -9.15
CA LEU A 125 4.98 16.53 -8.37
C LEU A 125 5.96 15.44 -8.83
N CYS A 126 5.50 14.45 -9.60
CA CYS A 126 6.35 13.36 -10.03
C CYS A 126 7.33 13.77 -11.13
N THR A 127 8.49 13.12 -11.13
CA THR A 127 9.42 13.15 -12.25
C THR A 127 9.15 11.96 -13.16
N ASN A 128 8.92 12.20 -14.45
CA ASN A 128 8.69 11.15 -15.43
C ASN A 128 10.00 10.64 -16.01
N PHE A 129 10.16 9.33 -16.12
CA PHE A 129 11.30 8.67 -16.74
C PHE A 129 10.89 7.30 -17.32
N ASN A 130 11.19 7.08 -18.60
CA ASN A 130 10.97 5.79 -19.28
C ASN A 130 9.62 5.11 -19.00
N ASN A 131 8.51 5.84 -19.18
CA ASN A 131 7.13 5.39 -18.88
C ASN A 131 6.82 5.13 -17.39
N GLN A 132 7.70 5.55 -16.50
CA GLN A 132 7.47 5.54 -15.06
C GLN A 132 7.45 6.97 -14.51
N ALA A 133 6.79 7.14 -13.38
CA ALA A 133 6.79 8.37 -12.61
C ALA A 133 7.30 8.09 -11.21
N GLY A 134 8.04 9.03 -10.65
CA GLY A 134 8.59 8.90 -9.32
C GLY A 134 8.41 10.16 -8.48
N VAL A 135 8.05 9.98 -7.22
CA VAL A 135 8.06 11.01 -6.18
C VAL A 135 9.19 10.68 -5.22
N ASN A 136 10.27 11.46 -5.27
CA ASN A 136 11.40 11.25 -4.38
C ASN A 136 11.11 11.69 -2.95
N THR A 137 11.93 11.24 -2.01
CA THR A 137 11.75 11.50 -0.58
C THR A 137 11.75 13.00 -0.25
N ASP A 138 12.56 13.82 -0.95
CA ASP A 138 12.63 15.26 -0.67
C ASP A 138 11.36 15.99 -1.14
N THR A 139 10.79 15.56 -2.26
CA THR A 139 9.48 16.04 -2.71
C THR A 139 8.40 15.64 -1.71
N LEU A 140 8.39 14.38 -1.27
CA LEU A 140 7.41 13.88 -0.30
C LEU A 140 7.47 14.65 1.03
N LYS A 141 8.67 14.97 1.53
CA LYS A 141 8.88 15.76 2.76
C LYS A 141 8.30 17.19 2.71
N ARG A 142 8.13 17.75 1.52
CA ARG A 142 7.59 19.12 1.32
C ARG A 142 6.07 19.16 1.25
N VAL A 143 5.42 18.02 1.11
CA VAL A 143 3.95 17.96 1.04
C VAL A 143 3.37 18.41 2.37
N LYS A 144 2.51 19.41 2.32
CA LYS A 144 1.82 19.93 3.49
C LYS A 144 0.56 19.11 3.74
N ILE A 145 0.39 18.64 4.96
CA ILE A 145 -0.76 17.88 5.41
C ILE A 145 -1.49 18.71 6.46
N PRO A 146 -2.79 19.02 6.31
CA PRO A 146 -3.58 19.59 7.38
C PRO A 146 -3.52 18.65 8.58
N LEU A 147 -3.24 19.19 9.76
CA LEU A 147 -3.10 18.40 10.98
C LEU A 147 -4.10 18.88 12.03
N PRO A 148 -5.36 18.43 11.98
CA PRO A 148 -6.32 18.73 13.02
C PRO A 148 -5.93 18.04 14.35
N PRO A 149 -6.61 18.37 15.48
CA PRO A 149 -6.43 17.63 16.72
C PRO A 149 -6.53 16.11 16.53
N LYS A 150 -5.79 15.34 17.35
CA LYS A 150 -5.67 13.88 17.22
C LYS A 150 -7.03 13.19 17.18
N GLU A 151 -7.98 13.65 17.98
CA GLU A 151 -9.34 13.10 18.06
C GLU A 151 -10.08 13.22 16.74
N ILE A 152 -9.87 14.32 16.02
CA ILE A 152 -10.48 14.53 14.69
C ILE A 152 -9.80 13.63 13.64
N GLN A 153 -8.46 13.49 13.71
CA GLN A 153 -7.75 12.54 12.83
C GLN A 153 -8.26 11.12 13.02
N ASP A 154 -8.47 10.71 14.28
CA ASP A 154 -8.95 9.36 14.63
C ASP A 154 -10.40 9.14 14.15
N GLN A 155 -11.28 10.13 14.30
CA GLN A 155 -12.64 10.06 13.78
C GLN A 155 -12.67 9.89 12.26
N ILE A 156 -11.88 10.69 11.52
CA ILE A 156 -11.80 10.61 10.06
C ILE A 156 -11.27 9.23 9.63
N ALA A 157 -10.21 8.76 10.29
CA ALA A 157 -9.62 7.45 10.00
C ALA A 157 -10.60 6.31 10.26
N ALA A 158 -11.29 6.33 11.41
CA ALA A 158 -12.29 5.31 11.78
C ALA A 158 -13.46 5.26 10.79
N GLU A 159 -14.02 6.42 10.44
CA GLU A 159 -15.12 6.51 9.46
C GLU A 159 -14.69 5.96 8.09
N LEU A 160 -13.50 6.30 7.61
CA LEU A 160 -12.99 5.79 6.35
C LEU A 160 -12.82 4.27 6.38
N MET A 161 -12.24 3.72 7.46
CA MET A 161 -12.06 2.28 7.63
C MET A 161 -13.40 1.53 7.68
N GLN A 162 -14.39 2.09 8.38
CA GLN A 162 -15.74 1.53 8.43
C GLN A 162 -16.37 1.48 7.05
N ARG A 163 -16.33 2.58 6.29
CA ARG A 163 -16.90 2.64 4.92
C ARG A 163 -16.20 1.69 3.96
N ARG A 164 -14.87 1.56 4.06
CA ARG A 164 -14.11 0.56 3.28
C ARG A 164 -14.55 -0.86 3.61
N SER A 165 -14.68 -1.18 4.89
CA SER A 165 -15.13 -2.51 5.32
C SER A 165 -16.51 -2.83 4.74
N GLN A 166 -17.45 -1.89 4.81
CA GLN A 166 -18.78 -2.04 4.22
C GLN A 166 -18.72 -2.23 2.69
N ALA A 167 -17.94 -1.42 2.00
CA ALA A 167 -17.75 -1.54 0.55
C ALA A 167 -17.17 -2.90 0.16
N ASN A 168 -16.21 -3.42 0.93
CA ASN A 168 -15.60 -4.74 0.67
C ASN A 168 -16.58 -5.89 0.92
N VAL A 169 -17.48 -5.77 1.90
CA VAL A 169 -18.57 -6.75 2.11
C VAL A 169 -19.50 -6.77 0.89
N LEU A 170 -19.96 -5.60 0.45
CA LEU A 170 -20.85 -5.47 -0.71
C LEU A 170 -20.19 -5.99 -2.00
N ARG A 171 -18.91 -5.70 -2.23
CA ARG A 171 -18.17 -6.23 -3.39
C ARG A 171 -18.11 -7.76 -3.37
N ARG A 172 -17.78 -8.35 -2.23
CA ARG A 172 -17.74 -9.83 -2.10
C ARG A 172 -19.10 -10.44 -2.34
N GLN A 173 -20.17 -9.84 -1.83
CA GLN A 173 -21.54 -10.27 -2.06
C GLN A 173 -21.88 -10.19 -3.55
N ALA A 174 -21.63 -9.08 -4.21
CA ALA A 174 -21.88 -8.90 -5.64
C ALA A 174 -21.10 -9.92 -6.51
N ILE A 175 -19.83 -10.19 -6.18
CA ILE A 175 -19.03 -11.20 -6.89
C ILE A 175 -19.64 -12.59 -6.72
N LYS A 176 -20.08 -12.93 -5.52
CA LYS A 176 -20.72 -14.22 -5.23
C LYS A 176 -22.04 -14.35 -6.00
N GLU A 177 -22.92 -13.37 -5.91
CA GLU A 177 -24.23 -13.37 -6.60
C GLU A 177 -24.04 -13.50 -8.12
N TRP A 178 -23.05 -12.80 -8.68
CA TRP A 178 -22.69 -12.93 -10.09
C TRP A 178 -22.22 -14.35 -10.45
N ALA A 179 -21.34 -14.94 -9.63
CA ALA A 179 -20.85 -16.30 -9.85
C ALA A 179 -21.97 -17.34 -9.77
N ASP A 180 -22.87 -17.19 -8.78
CA ASP A 180 -24.02 -18.08 -8.59
C ASP A 180 -24.99 -17.96 -9.77
N ALA A 181 -25.30 -16.76 -10.24
CA ALA A 181 -26.17 -16.52 -11.40
C ALA A 181 -25.57 -17.10 -12.69
N LYS A 182 -24.23 -16.94 -12.87
CA LYS A 182 -23.52 -17.54 -14.02
C LYS A 182 -23.57 -19.06 -13.99
N ALA A 183 -23.32 -19.67 -12.84
CA ALA A 183 -23.37 -21.13 -12.68
C ALA A 183 -24.78 -21.69 -12.94
N GLN A 184 -25.82 -20.99 -12.47
CA GLN A 184 -27.20 -21.36 -12.75
C GLN A 184 -27.54 -21.28 -14.24
N PHE A 185 -27.12 -20.22 -14.92
CA PHE A 185 -27.31 -20.05 -16.35
C PHE A 185 -26.61 -21.15 -17.15
N GLU A 186 -25.35 -21.47 -16.81
CA GLU A 186 -24.59 -22.53 -17.45
C GLU A 186 -25.28 -23.90 -17.27
N LYS A 187 -25.81 -24.19 -16.09
CA LYS A 187 -26.55 -25.41 -15.80
C LYS A 187 -27.84 -25.52 -16.63
N GLU A 188 -28.62 -24.44 -16.68
CA GLU A 188 -29.85 -24.40 -17.51
C GLU A 188 -29.54 -24.57 -19.01
N LEU A 189 -28.44 -23.99 -19.49
CA LEU A 189 -28.01 -24.08 -20.89
C LEU A 189 -27.56 -25.49 -21.29
N LEU A 190 -26.88 -26.18 -20.37
CA LEU A 190 -26.33 -27.54 -20.59
C LEU A 190 -27.36 -28.65 -20.29
N GLY A 191 -28.49 -28.31 -19.69
CA GLY A 191 -29.55 -29.27 -19.39
C GLY A 191 -29.21 -30.20 -18.21
N GLU A 192 -28.38 -29.73 -17.28
CA GLU A 192 -27.99 -30.43 -16.05
C GLU A 192 -28.91 -30.11 -14.87
#